data_6e70333f1be525fb3b05501ae51d27d5
#
_entry.id   6e70333f1be525fb3b05501ae51d27d5
#
_cell.length_a   1.000
_cell.length_b   1.000
_cell.length_c   1.000
_cell.angle_alpha   90.00
_cell.angle_beta   90.00
_cell.angle_gamma   90.00
#
_symmetry.space_group_name_H-M   'P 1'
#
loop_
_entity.id
_entity.type
_entity.pdbx_description
1 polymer ?
#
loop_
_entity_poly.entity_id
_entity_poly.type
_entity_poly.pdbx_seq_one_letter_code
_entity_poly.pdbx_strand_id
1 'polypeptide(L)'
;MYQIDFSDEASEQILLMRKSMPQTYKKLKAVIEELRVHPYTGTGHPEQLRYMKGVWSRKLDKKNRIRYTVDGQKVLVFVISALGHYEDK
;
A
#
# COMPACT_ATOMS: atom_id res chain seq x y z
N MET A 1 2.12 -0.39 -17.53
CA MET A 1 1.43 -0.76 -16.28
C MET A 1 2.43 -1.33 -15.28
N TYR A 2 2.35 -0.90 -14.04
CA TYR A 2 3.29 -1.35 -13.02
C TYR A 2 2.96 -2.77 -12.55
N GLN A 3 3.98 -3.58 -12.39
CA GLN A 3 3.85 -4.88 -11.73
C GLN A 3 3.78 -4.64 -10.22
N ILE A 4 2.99 -5.43 -9.52
CA ILE A 4 2.85 -5.32 -8.07
C ILE A 4 3.43 -6.57 -7.42
N ASP A 5 4.45 -6.38 -6.58
CA ASP A 5 5.02 -7.46 -5.77
C ASP A 5 4.77 -7.15 -4.30
N PHE A 6 4.81 -8.19 -3.47
CA PHE A 6 4.47 -8.09 -2.05
C PHE A 6 5.57 -8.70 -1.20
N SER A 7 5.86 -8.05 -0.06
CA SER A 7 6.71 -8.67 0.95
C SER A 7 5.95 -9.84 1.59
N ASP A 8 6.70 -10.71 2.28
CA ASP A 8 6.07 -11.80 3.04
C ASP A 8 5.13 -11.24 4.11
N GLU A 9 5.57 -10.17 4.79
CA GLU A 9 4.74 -9.51 5.80
C GLU A 9 3.44 -9.00 5.19
N ALA A 10 3.52 -8.30 4.06
CA ALA A 10 2.33 -7.78 3.39
C ALA A 10 1.38 -8.91 2.98
N SER A 11 1.92 -10.00 2.45
CA SER A 11 1.11 -11.14 2.03
C SER A 11 0.33 -11.74 3.19
N GLU A 12 0.96 -11.90 4.35
CA GLU A 12 0.30 -12.41 5.54
C GLU A 12 -0.78 -11.45 6.05
N GLN A 13 -0.46 -10.15 6.05
CA GLN A 13 -1.41 -9.13 6.48
C GLN A 13 -2.64 -9.08 5.59
N ILE A 14 -2.45 -9.22 4.29
CA ILE A 14 -3.55 -9.21 3.31
C ILE A 14 -4.47 -10.41 3.53
N LEU A 15 -3.91 -11.59 3.82
CA LEU A 15 -4.72 -12.75 4.15
C LEU A 15 -5.55 -12.51 5.41
N LEU A 16 -4.96 -11.89 6.42
CA LEU A 16 -5.68 -11.55 7.64
C LEU A 16 -6.81 -10.56 7.37
N MET A 17 -6.54 -9.54 6.57
CA MET A 17 -7.55 -8.56 6.19
C MET A 17 -8.72 -9.21 5.46
N ARG A 18 -8.43 -10.12 4.55
CA ARG A 18 -9.46 -10.83 3.80
C ARG A 18 -10.41 -11.57 4.72
N LYS A 19 -9.88 -12.19 5.78
CA LYS A 19 -10.68 -12.96 6.73
C LYS A 19 -11.44 -12.09 7.72
N SER A 20 -10.80 -11.04 8.22
CA SER A 20 -11.28 -10.32 9.40
C SER A 20 -11.71 -8.88 9.14
N MET A 21 -11.35 -8.31 8.02
CA MET A 21 -11.58 -6.89 7.73
C MET A 21 -12.07 -6.71 6.30
N PRO A 22 -13.28 -7.17 5.99
CA PRO A 22 -13.75 -7.20 4.60
C PRO A 22 -13.86 -5.83 3.94
N GLN A 23 -14.24 -4.78 4.68
CA GLN A 23 -14.34 -3.45 4.09
C GLN A 23 -12.96 -2.88 3.77
N THR A 24 -12.02 -3.05 4.70
CA THR A 24 -10.64 -2.61 4.48
C THR A 24 -10.00 -3.39 3.34
N TYR A 25 -10.27 -4.68 3.27
CA TYR A 25 -9.77 -5.52 2.19
C TYR A 25 -10.30 -5.07 0.82
N LYS A 26 -11.55 -4.70 0.76
CA LYS A 26 -12.16 -4.17 -0.46
C LYS A 26 -11.44 -2.90 -0.92
N LYS A 27 -11.17 -2.01 0.03
CA LYS A 27 -10.43 -0.78 -0.26
C LYS A 27 -9.01 -1.09 -0.73
N LEU A 28 -8.37 -2.04 -0.07
CA LEU A 28 -7.02 -2.47 -0.44
C LEU A 28 -6.96 -2.95 -1.88
N LYS A 29 -7.91 -3.78 -2.29
CA LYS A 29 -7.93 -4.29 -3.67
C LYS A 29 -8.07 -3.15 -4.67
N ALA A 30 -8.92 -2.19 -4.38
CA ALA A 30 -9.11 -1.03 -5.26
C ALA A 30 -7.82 -0.20 -5.35
N VAL A 31 -7.14 0.01 -4.22
CA VAL A 31 -5.89 0.76 -4.20
C VAL A 31 -4.80 0.03 -4.98
N ILE A 32 -4.71 -1.28 -4.83
CA ILE A 32 -3.72 -2.07 -5.58
C ILE A 32 -3.93 -1.93 -7.08
N GLU A 33 -5.17 -1.96 -7.54
CA GLU A 33 -5.44 -1.76 -8.97
C GLU A 33 -5.05 -0.35 -9.42
N GLU A 34 -5.26 0.66 -8.59
CA GLU A 34 -4.79 2.01 -8.92
C GLU A 34 -3.26 2.08 -8.99
N LEU A 35 -2.56 1.36 -8.11
CA LEU A 35 -1.10 1.38 -8.10
C LEU A 35 -0.50 0.88 -9.41
N ARG A 36 -1.21 0.02 -10.11
CA ARG A 36 -0.74 -0.49 -11.42
C ARG A 36 -0.61 0.61 -12.45
N VAL A 37 -1.39 1.68 -12.32
CA VAL A 37 -1.46 2.77 -13.29
C VAL A 37 -0.96 4.08 -12.67
N HIS A 38 -1.32 4.35 -11.44
CA HIS A 38 -1.05 5.62 -10.78
C HIS A 38 -0.41 5.41 -9.41
N PRO A 39 0.90 5.05 -9.34
CA PRO A 39 1.52 4.78 -8.04
C PRO A 39 1.74 6.03 -7.17
N TYR A 40 1.69 7.21 -7.75
CA TYR A 40 1.96 8.45 -7.02
C TYR A 40 0.73 9.28 -6.72
N THR A 41 -0.39 8.96 -7.33
CA THR A 41 -1.63 9.75 -7.18
C THR A 41 -2.82 8.83 -7.04
N GLY A 42 -3.93 9.37 -6.51
CA GLY A 42 -5.18 8.62 -6.44
C GLY A 42 -5.77 8.52 -5.05
N THR A 43 -6.55 7.48 -4.83
CA THR A 43 -7.32 7.26 -3.61
C THR A 43 -6.43 7.05 -2.39
N GLY A 44 -6.85 7.54 -1.23
CA GLY A 44 -6.19 7.28 0.03
C GLY A 44 -5.06 8.23 0.37
N HIS A 45 -5.01 9.38 -0.28
CA HIS A 45 -4.00 10.41 -0.04
C HIS A 45 -2.57 9.86 -0.11
N PRO A 46 -2.10 9.49 -1.32
CA PRO A 46 -0.73 9.02 -1.49
C PRO A 46 0.26 10.06 -0.99
N GLU A 47 1.17 9.65 -0.12
CA GLU A 47 2.19 10.56 0.38
C GLU A 47 3.47 9.81 0.71
N GLN A 48 4.59 10.51 0.60
CA GLN A 48 5.88 9.95 1.03
C GLN A 48 5.99 10.07 2.53
N LEU A 49 6.53 9.02 3.16
CA LEU A 49 6.75 9.04 4.59
C LEU A 49 8.01 9.84 4.91
N ARG A 50 7.95 10.68 5.97
CA ARG A 50 9.05 11.54 6.35
C ARG A 50 10.30 10.78 6.76
N TYR A 51 10.10 9.70 7.51
CA TYR A 51 11.21 8.98 8.14
C TYR A 51 11.64 7.74 7.38
N MET A 52 10.98 7.44 6.27
CA MET A 52 11.31 6.27 5.46
C MET A 52 11.46 6.73 4.02
N LYS A 53 12.66 7.17 3.70
CA LYS A 53 12.95 7.72 2.38
C LYS A 53 12.57 6.73 1.28
N GLY A 54 11.85 7.21 0.29
CA GLY A 54 11.43 6.38 -0.83
C GLY A 54 10.20 5.53 -0.57
N VAL A 55 9.64 5.59 0.64
CA VAL A 55 8.44 4.84 0.97
C VAL A 55 7.23 5.74 0.87
N TRP A 56 6.23 5.24 0.17
CA TRP A 56 4.93 5.90 0.00
C TRP A 56 3.88 5.19 0.85
N SER A 57 2.84 5.90 1.21
CA SER A 57 1.72 5.28 1.90
C SER A 57 0.40 5.81 1.37
N ARG A 58 -0.62 4.97 1.44
CA ARG A 58 -2.00 5.34 1.17
C ARG A 58 -2.89 4.83 2.28
N LYS A 59 -3.86 5.64 2.64
CA LYS A 59 -4.81 5.32 3.69
C LYS A 59 -5.84 4.30 3.20
N LEU A 60 -6.06 3.26 3.98
CA LEU A 60 -7.09 2.26 3.71
C LEU A 60 -8.32 2.48 4.59
N ASP A 61 -8.08 2.80 5.85
CA ASP A 61 -9.11 3.17 6.81
C ASP A 61 -8.47 4.04 7.89
N LYS A 62 -9.15 4.28 9.00
CA LYS A 62 -8.65 5.16 10.05
C LYS A 62 -7.36 4.65 10.70
N LYS A 63 -7.14 3.34 10.70
CA LYS A 63 -6.03 2.72 11.41
C LYS A 63 -4.99 2.09 10.50
N ASN A 64 -5.34 1.82 9.25
CA ASN A 64 -4.49 1.03 8.39
C ASN A 64 -4.08 1.77 7.14
N ARG A 65 -2.80 1.62 6.77
CA ARG A 65 -2.22 2.17 5.56
C ARG A 65 -1.43 1.12 4.83
N ILE A 66 -1.50 1.15 3.51
CA ILE A 66 -0.60 0.36 2.68
C ILE A 66 0.68 1.18 2.50
N ARG A 67 1.83 0.53 2.66
CA ARG A 67 3.14 1.15 2.44
C ARG A 67 3.83 0.44 1.31
N TYR A 68 4.46 1.21 0.43
CA TYR A 68 5.05 0.65 -0.78
C TYR A 68 6.18 1.52 -1.30
N THR A 69 7.03 0.92 -2.13
CA THR A 69 8.05 1.64 -2.89
C THR A 69 7.73 1.53 -4.36
N VAL A 70 8.25 2.46 -5.15
CA VAL A 70 8.05 2.47 -6.60
C VAL A 70 9.40 2.53 -7.29
N ASP A 71 9.65 1.57 -8.17
CA ASP A 71 10.84 1.58 -9.01
C ASP A 71 10.38 1.90 -10.44
N GLY A 72 10.57 3.16 -10.85
CA GLY A 72 10.11 3.63 -12.13
C GLY A 72 10.85 3.00 -13.31
N GLN A 73 12.11 2.59 -13.10
CA GLN A 73 12.89 1.97 -14.18
C GLN A 73 12.41 0.54 -14.45
N LYS A 74 12.09 -0.19 -13.39
CA LYS A 74 11.57 -1.56 -13.51
C LYS A 74 10.07 -1.61 -13.72
N VAL A 75 9.41 -0.47 -13.60
CA VAL A 75 7.94 -0.36 -13.64
C VAL A 75 7.33 -1.31 -12.60
N LEU A 76 7.84 -1.23 -11.38
CA LEU A 76 7.52 -2.14 -10.29
C LEU A 76 7.11 -1.37 -9.04
N VAL A 77 6.01 -1.81 -8.41
CA VAL A 77 5.59 -1.38 -7.08
C VAL A 77 5.79 -2.53 -6.13
N PHE A 78 6.52 -2.29 -5.04
CA PHE A 78 6.74 -3.31 -4.02
C PHE A 78 5.98 -2.93 -2.75
N VAL A 79 5.00 -3.75 -2.37
CA VAL A 79 4.17 -3.50 -1.19
C VAL A 79 4.86 -4.07 0.04
N ILE A 80 5.24 -3.19 0.95
CA ILE A 80 5.99 -3.53 2.16
C ILE A 80 5.06 -4.06 3.26
N SER A 81 3.94 -3.39 3.46
CA SER A 81 2.99 -3.76 4.51
C SER A 81 1.63 -3.15 4.20
N ALA A 82 0.58 -3.69 4.81
CA ALA A 82 -0.78 -3.24 4.56
C ALA A 82 -1.60 -3.05 5.85
N LEU A 83 -1.06 -3.38 7.01
CA LEU A 83 -1.73 -3.18 8.28
C LEU A 83 -0.98 -2.18 9.14
N GLY A 84 -1.73 -1.51 10.03
CA GLY A 84 -1.18 -0.52 10.91
C GLY A 84 -0.91 0.79 10.20
N HIS A 85 -0.44 1.77 10.94
CA HIS A 85 0.03 3.01 10.36
C HIS A 85 1.20 3.51 11.17
N TYR A 86 2.11 4.16 10.48
CA TYR A 86 3.19 4.84 11.14
C TYR A 86 2.72 6.21 11.57
N GLU A 87 3.07 6.56 12.78
CA GLU A 87 2.95 7.93 13.19
C GLU A 87 4.15 8.66 12.64
N ASP A 88 3.94 9.32 11.57
CA ASP A 88 4.98 10.07 10.89
C ASP A 88 5.08 11.44 11.55
N LYS A 89 5.64 11.44 12.71
CA LYS A 89 5.72 12.64 13.54
C LYS A 89 7.01 13.39 13.31
#